data_e3a734324453b46f7d6b04813e12b735
#
_entry.id   e3a734324453b46f7d6b04813e12b735
#
_cell.length_a   1.000
_cell.length_b   1.000
_cell.length_c   1.000
_cell.angle_alpha   90.00
_cell.angle_beta   90.00
_cell.angle_gamma   90.00
#
_symmetry.space_group_name_H-M   'P 1'
#
loop_
_entity.id
_entity.type
_entity.pdbx_description
1 polymer ?
#
loop_
_entity_poly.entity_id
_entity_poly.type
_entity_poly.pdbx_seq_one_letter_code
_entity_poly.pdbx_strand_id
1 'polypeptide(L)'
;MKVLSLFDGMSCGQIALQRLGIDVEKYVASEIDKYAISVAKKNFPNMIHVGDVRDVKVTEHFDLIMFGSPCQGFSFAGKNLNFDDPRSKLFFEAVRILEEAKTINPNVKFLMENVRMKKESEQVITELLGVEPIAINSSIFSAQSRYRLYWTNLEVGEIPQDKGIVLKDILEDDYITDRDKSHCIDANYFKGGNLKSYFEKHRRQLVFSKDGLCHVGDADLKGHDAIKRVYHSEGKSPTVTTMGGGHREPKVFEEPKAWRKLTPLECERLQTVPDNYTNHVS
;
A
#
# COMPACT_ATOMS: atom_id res chain seq x y z
N MET A 1 23.33 -3.12 -15.51
CA MET A 1 22.83 -1.81 -14.98
C MET A 1 23.25 -1.66 -13.53
N LYS A 2 23.73 -0.45 -13.13
CA LYS A 2 23.99 -0.11 -11.73
C LYS A 2 22.86 0.77 -11.19
N VAL A 3 22.30 0.40 -10.06
CA VAL A 3 21.10 1.03 -9.47
C VAL A 3 21.38 1.52 -8.07
N LEU A 4 20.95 2.75 -7.77
CA LEU A 4 20.90 3.30 -6.42
C LEU A 4 19.43 3.50 -6.02
N SER A 5 18.98 2.83 -4.96
CA SER A 5 17.63 2.95 -4.44
C SER A 5 17.65 3.60 -3.06
N LEU A 6 17.00 4.75 -2.94
CA LEU A 6 16.89 5.48 -1.67
C LEU A 6 15.50 5.27 -1.07
N PHE A 7 15.43 5.10 0.25
CA PHE A 7 14.21 4.70 0.95
C PHE A 7 13.65 3.39 0.38
N ASP A 8 14.56 2.43 0.19
CA ASP A 8 14.34 1.23 -0.61
C ASP A 8 13.21 0.32 -0.08
N GLY A 9 12.91 0.43 1.19
CA GLY A 9 11.94 -0.43 1.83
C GLY A 9 12.37 -1.90 1.73
N MET A 10 11.48 -2.75 1.25
CA MET A 10 11.73 -4.18 1.06
C MET A 10 12.20 -4.53 -0.37
N SER A 11 12.82 -3.59 -1.08
CA SER A 11 13.39 -3.74 -2.44
C SER A 11 12.39 -4.07 -3.54
N CYS A 12 11.21 -3.46 -3.51
CA CYS A 12 10.23 -3.60 -4.59
C CYS A 12 10.78 -3.16 -5.95
N GLY A 13 11.72 -2.23 -5.97
CA GLY A 13 12.43 -1.80 -7.18
C GLY A 13 13.19 -2.94 -7.85
N GLN A 14 13.88 -3.81 -7.07
CA GLN A 14 14.54 -4.99 -7.62
C GLN A 14 13.54 -5.99 -8.22
N ILE A 15 12.40 -6.22 -7.55
CA ILE A 15 11.32 -7.07 -8.10
C ILE A 15 10.86 -6.54 -9.45
N ALA A 16 10.67 -5.23 -9.56
CA ALA A 16 10.24 -4.61 -10.82
C ALA A 16 11.27 -4.79 -11.93
N LEU A 17 12.55 -4.53 -11.66
CA LEU A 17 13.64 -4.71 -12.62
C LEU A 17 13.77 -6.17 -13.04
N GLN A 18 13.70 -7.11 -12.11
CA GLN A 18 13.73 -8.56 -12.39
C GLN A 18 12.57 -9.00 -13.30
N ARG A 19 11.36 -8.50 -13.06
CA ARG A 19 10.18 -8.81 -13.89
C ARG A 19 10.28 -8.23 -15.30
N LEU A 20 10.99 -7.14 -15.45
CA LEU A 20 11.31 -6.55 -16.76
C LEU A 20 12.46 -7.25 -17.49
N GLY A 21 13.09 -8.26 -16.86
CA GLY A 21 14.25 -8.94 -17.43
C GLY A 21 15.49 -8.05 -17.51
N ILE A 22 15.55 -7.00 -16.71
CA ILE A 22 16.68 -6.07 -16.67
C ILE A 22 17.80 -6.67 -15.82
N ASP A 23 18.97 -6.88 -16.41
CA ASP A 23 20.15 -7.35 -15.70
C ASP A 23 20.73 -6.23 -14.81
N VAL A 24 20.75 -6.48 -13.50
CA VAL A 24 21.25 -5.56 -12.48
C VAL A 24 22.62 -6.06 -12.01
N GLU A 25 23.67 -5.42 -12.49
CA GLU A 25 25.05 -5.70 -12.10
C GLU A 25 25.31 -5.36 -10.61
N LYS A 26 24.77 -4.21 -10.20
CA LYS A 26 24.96 -3.70 -8.85
C LYS A 26 23.71 -2.99 -8.36
N TYR A 27 23.24 -3.36 -7.18
CA TYR A 27 22.13 -2.69 -6.52
C TYR A 27 22.56 -2.18 -5.14
N VAL A 28 22.52 -0.86 -4.97
CA VAL A 28 22.87 -0.17 -3.73
C VAL A 28 21.60 0.39 -3.14
N ALA A 29 21.30 0.05 -1.87
CA ALA A 29 20.06 0.43 -1.19
C ALA A 29 20.34 1.22 0.08
N SER A 30 19.66 2.34 0.23
CA SER A 30 19.59 3.11 1.47
C SER A 30 18.22 2.92 2.12
N GLU A 31 18.20 2.37 3.33
CA GLU A 31 17.01 2.12 4.17
C GLU A 31 17.44 2.07 5.63
N ILE A 32 16.56 2.42 6.57
CA ILE A 32 16.83 2.39 8.02
C ILE A 32 15.89 1.46 8.79
N ASP A 33 14.75 1.07 8.20
CA ASP A 33 13.84 0.13 8.84
C ASP A 33 14.42 -1.29 8.84
N LYS A 34 14.68 -1.80 10.04
CA LYS A 34 15.32 -3.11 10.22
C LYS A 34 14.52 -4.28 9.64
N TYR A 35 13.19 -4.19 9.63
CA TYR A 35 12.34 -5.25 9.09
C TYR A 35 12.34 -5.22 7.57
N ALA A 36 12.23 -4.04 6.98
CA ALA A 36 12.36 -3.86 5.55
C ALA A 36 13.73 -4.34 5.02
N ILE A 37 14.80 -3.96 5.71
CA ILE A 37 16.17 -4.42 5.41
C ILE A 37 16.29 -5.94 5.51
N SER A 38 15.68 -6.56 6.52
CA SER A 38 15.70 -8.02 6.68
C SER A 38 15.01 -8.73 5.52
N VAL A 39 13.83 -8.25 5.12
CA VAL A 39 13.10 -8.76 3.95
C VAL A 39 13.95 -8.61 2.68
N ALA A 40 14.47 -7.42 2.43
CA ALA A 40 15.26 -7.14 1.24
C ALA A 40 16.50 -8.05 1.15
N LYS A 41 17.29 -8.14 2.23
CA LYS A 41 18.51 -8.97 2.28
C LYS A 41 18.24 -10.45 2.09
N LYS A 42 17.12 -10.97 2.61
CA LYS A 42 16.76 -12.38 2.42
C LYS A 42 16.45 -12.70 0.97
N ASN A 43 15.69 -11.83 0.31
CA ASN A 43 15.27 -12.05 -1.08
C ASN A 43 16.38 -11.68 -2.09
N PHE A 44 17.24 -10.71 -1.74
CA PHE A 44 18.33 -10.21 -2.57
C PHE A 44 19.65 -10.16 -1.79
N PRO A 45 20.28 -11.29 -1.53
CA PRO A 45 21.48 -11.36 -0.67
C PRO A 45 22.69 -10.61 -1.24
N ASN A 46 22.73 -10.36 -2.53
CA ASN A 46 23.83 -9.66 -3.21
C ASN A 46 23.69 -8.12 -3.22
N MET A 47 22.59 -7.59 -2.66
CA MET A 47 22.41 -6.14 -2.56
C MET A 47 23.41 -5.51 -1.59
N ILE A 48 23.85 -4.29 -1.88
CA ILE A 48 24.71 -3.51 -1.01
C ILE A 48 23.83 -2.53 -0.21
N HIS A 49 23.82 -2.68 1.10
CA HIS A 49 23.04 -1.81 1.98
C HIS A 49 23.95 -0.73 2.59
N VAL A 50 23.57 0.56 2.41
CA VAL A 50 24.39 1.72 2.81
C VAL A 50 23.82 2.55 3.96
N GLY A 51 22.71 2.13 4.56
CA GLY A 51 22.14 2.78 5.75
C GLY A 51 21.33 4.02 5.46
N ASP A 52 21.56 5.08 6.22
CA ASP A 52 20.78 6.31 6.18
C ASP A 52 21.08 7.13 4.90
N VAL A 53 20.04 7.66 4.28
CA VAL A 53 20.14 8.48 3.07
C VAL A 53 21.01 9.74 3.27
N ARG A 54 21.07 10.26 4.48
CA ARG A 54 21.87 11.44 4.83
C ARG A 54 23.38 11.19 4.72
N ASP A 55 23.79 9.94 4.87
CA ASP A 55 25.19 9.52 4.80
C ASP A 55 25.62 9.08 3.39
N VAL A 56 24.66 8.94 2.48
CA VAL A 56 24.92 8.52 1.10
C VAL A 56 25.67 9.61 0.34
N LYS A 57 26.79 9.23 -0.28
CA LYS A 57 27.57 10.04 -1.23
C LYS A 57 27.72 9.26 -2.53
N VAL A 58 27.51 9.92 -3.64
CA VAL A 58 27.67 9.32 -4.94
C VAL A 58 29.13 9.46 -5.38
N THR A 59 29.85 8.34 -5.38
CA THR A 59 31.27 8.30 -5.75
C THR A 59 31.56 7.44 -7.00
N GLU A 60 30.51 6.88 -7.59
CA GLU A 60 30.61 6.03 -8.78
C GLU A 60 29.43 6.27 -9.72
N HIS A 61 29.54 5.73 -10.93
CA HIS A 61 28.50 5.80 -11.94
C HIS A 61 27.30 4.92 -11.56
N PHE A 62 26.10 5.50 -11.62
CA PHE A 62 24.82 4.80 -11.59
C PHE A 62 24.03 5.07 -12.87
N ASP A 63 23.31 4.07 -13.35
CA ASP A 63 22.44 4.17 -14.52
C ASP A 63 21.03 4.61 -14.13
N LEU A 64 20.55 4.19 -12.95
CA LEU A 64 19.21 4.47 -12.44
C LEU A 64 19.25 4.80 -10.94
N ILE A 65 18.53 5.87 -10.57
CA ILE A 65 18.25 6.20 -9.18
C ILE A 65 16.74 6.10 -8.94
N MET A 66 16.34 5.30 -7.95
CA MET A 66 14.95 5.17 -7.53
C MET A 66 14.78 5.71 -6.12
N PHE A 67 13.69 6.42 -5.86
CA PHE A 67 13.40 6.92 -4.52
C PHE A 67 11.92 7.21 -4.28
N GLY A 68 11.49 6.98 -3.04
CA GLY A 68 10.16 7.31 -2.55
C GLY A 68 10.28 7.95 -1.17
N SER A 69 10.55 9.25 -1.12
CA SER A 69 10.76 9.94 0.15
C SER A 69 9.50 9.94 1.02
N PRO A 70 9.64 9.91 2.37
CA PRO A 70 8.49 10.00 3.27
C PRO A 70 7.62 11.22 2.97
N CYS A 71 6.33 11.00 2.73
CA CYS A 71 5.36 12.04 2.36
C CYS A 71 4.93 12.95 3.51
N GLN A 72 5.29 12.63 4.74
CA GLN A 72 4.77 13.27 5.95
C GLN A 72 5.16 14.75 6.12
N GLY A 73 6.17 15.23 5.41
CA GLY A 73 6.55 16.64 5.36
C GLY A 73 5.78 17.48 4.35
N PHE A 74 5.16 16.82 3.35
CA PHE A 74 4.38 17.45 2.29
C PHE A 74 2.88 17.36 2.52
N SER A 75 2.42 16.60 3.52
CA SER A 75 1.00 16.36 3.77
C SER A 75 0.39 17.41 4.70
N PHE A 76 -0.62 18.09 4.21
CA PHE A 76 -1.90 18.46 4.81
C PHE A 76 -2.00 19.12 6.19
N ALA A 77 -1.00 19.61 6.81
CA ALA A 77 -1.21 20.47 7.98
C ALA A 77 -0.87 21.93 7.65
N GLY A 78 -1.65 22.55 6.78
CA GLY A 78 -2.08 23.94 6.83
C GLY A 78 -1.07 25.05 7.06
N LYS A 79 0.23 24.88 6.92
CA LYS A 79 1.20 25.97 6.97
C LYS A 79 2.43 25.58 6.16
N ASN A 80 2.69 26.38 5.12
CA ASN A 80 3.92 26.52 4.33
C ASN A 80 4.85 25.30 4.30
N LEU A 81 5.32 24.92 3.12
CA LEU A 81 6.51 24.08 2.95
C LEU A 81 7.55 24.54 3.98
N ASN A 82 7.53 23.91 5.13
CA ASN A 82 8.48 24.26 6.16
C ASN A 82 9.75 23.48 5.84
N PHE A 83 10.69 24.13 5.16
CA PHE A 83 12.03 23.62 4.88
C PHE A 83 12.75 23.15 6.17
N ASP A 84 12.23 23.53 7.32
CA ASP A 84 12.72 23.13 8.64
C ASP A 84 12.09 21.83 9.18
N ASP A 85 11.03 21.27 8.54
CA ASP A 85 10.50 19.96 8.96
C ASP A 85 11.54 18.87 8.63
N PRO A 86 12.00 18.09 9.64
CA PRO A 86 13.01 17.05 9.43
C PRO A 86 12.65 16.03 8.35
N ARG A 87 11.36 15.89 8.06
CA ARG A 87 10.83 14.93 7.08
C ARG A 87 10.88 15.46 5.64
N SER A 88 10.72 16.79 5.47
CA SER A 88 10.97 17.45 4.19
C SER A 88 12.45 17.41 3.82
N LYS A 89 13.34 17.48 4.81
CA LYS A 89 14.79 17.40 4.63
C LYS A 89 15.21 16.11 3.91
N LEU A 90 14.51 14.99 4.15
CA LEU A 90 14.84 13.72 3.50
C LEU A 90 14.61 13.73 1.97
N PHE A 91 13.60 14.47 1.50
CA PHE A 91 13.43 14.67 0.07
C PHE A 91 14.59 15.47 -0.55
N PHE A 92 15.05 16.52 0.13
CA PHE A 92 16.18 17.32 -0.34
C PHE A 92 17.49 16.52 -0.34
N GLU A 93 17.66 15.56 0.58
CA GLU A 93 18.78 14.62 0.51
C GLU A 93 18.72 13.75 -0.76
N ALA A 94 17.54 13.27 -1.15
CA ALA A 94 17.40 12.53 -2.41
C ALA A 94 17.69 13.41 -3.62
N VAL A 95 17.28 14.68 -3.62
CA VAL A 95 17.61 15.65 -4.68
C VAL A 95 19.13 15.89 -4.72
N ARG A 96 19.78 16.09 -3.56
CA ARG A 96 21.25 16.24 -3.48
C ARG A 96 21.97 15.06 -4.11
N ILE A 97 21.54 13.83 -3.75
CA ILE A 97 22.13 12.58 -4.28
C ILE A 97 21.92 12.48 -5.81
N LEU A 98 20.72 12.86 -6.29
CA LEU A 98 20.44 12.86 -7.73
C LEU A 98 21.35 13.87 -8.46
N GLU A 99 21.55 15.07 -7.91
CA GLU A 99 22.44 16.07 -8.49
C GLU A 99 23.92 15.62 -8.45
N GLU A 100 24.38 15.02 -7.34
CA GLU A 100 25.70 14.39 -7.29
C GLU A 100 25.87 13.32 -8.39
N ALA A 101 24.86 12.46 -8.58
CA ALA A 101 24.90 11.44 -9.63
C ALA A 101 24.94 12.04 -11.02
N LYS A 102 24.22 13.12 -11.30
CA LYS A 102 24.27 13.85 -12.58
C LYS A 102 25.66 14.42 -12.88
N THR A 103 26.45 14.78 -11.87
CA THR A 103 27.83 15.25 -12.10
C THR A 103 28.74 14.14 -12.62
N ILE A 104 28.47 12.89 -12.23
CA ILE A 104 29.25 11.71 -12.65
C ILE A 104 28.68 11.10 -13.94
N ASN A 105 27.34 11.01 -14.01
CA ASN A 105 26.61 10.52 -15.16
C ASN A 105 25.50 11.50 -15.56
N PRO A 106 25.76 12.43 -16.51
CA PRO A 106 24.74 13.38 -16.96
C PRO A 106 23.48 12.74 -17.55
N ASN A 107 23.56 11.46 -17.96
CA ASN A 107 22.47 10.69 -18.54
C ASN A 107 21.77 9.79 -17.52
N VAL A 108 22.06 9.91 -16.22
CA VAL A 108 21.44 9.10 -15.17
C VAL A 108 19.91 9.18 -15.26
N LYS A 109 19.30 8.03 -15.21
CA LYS A 109 17.84 7.93 -15.15
C LYS A 109 17.39 7.99 -13.70
N PHE A 110 16.18 8.49 -13.48
CA PHE A 110 15.59 8.45 -12.15
C PHE A 110 14.10 8.13 -12.20
N LEU A 111 13.62 7.57 -11.09
CA LEU A 111 12.20 7.33 -10.82
C LEU A 111 11.92 7.71 -9.38
N MET A 112 11.10 8.72 -9.18
CA MET A 112 10.57 9.09 -7.88
C MET A 112 9.09 8.70 -7.78
N GLU A 113 8.70 8.07 -6.67
CA GLU A 113 7.29 7.80 -6.32
C GLU A 113 6.87 8.61 -5.11
N ASN A 114 5.62 9.12 -5.12
CA ASN A 114 5.02 9.67 -3.92
C ASN A 114 3.49 9.56 -3.93
N VAL A 115 2.87 9.82 -2.78
CA VAL A 115 1.42 9.90 -2.65
C VAL A 115 0.88 11.16 -3.33
N ARG A 116 -0.44 11.15 -3.61
CA ARG A 116 -1.14 12.39 -3.99
C ARG A 116 -1.01 13.44 -2.89
N MET A 117 -0.65 14.63 -3.26
CA MET A 117 -0.40 15.76 -2.36
C MET A 117 -1.10 17.04 -2.84
N LYS A 118 -0.92 18.15 -2.12
CA LYS A 118 -1.39 19.46 -2.54
C LYS A 118 -0.61 19.91 -3.79
N LYS A 119 -1.29 20.68 -4.64
CA LYS A 119 -0.71 21.20 -5.88
C LYS A 119 0.57 22.00 -5.66
N GLU A 120 0.62 22.79 -4.60
CA GLU A 120 1.80 23.60 -4.26
C GLU A 120 3.02 22.70 -3.95
N SER A 121 2.81 21.59 -3.24
CA SER A 121 3.88 20.63 -2.95
C SER A 121 4.30 19.82 -4.18
N GLU A 122 3.34 19.44 -5.01
CA GLU A 122 3.57 18.77 -6.30
C GLU A 122 4.40 19.66 -7.23
N GLN A 123 4.07 20.94 -7.30
CA GLN A 123 4.79 21.92 -8.12
C GLN A 123 6.24 22.08 -7.69
N VAL A 124 6.52 22.17 -6.38
CA VAL A 124 7.91 22.27 -5.89
C VAL A 124 8.74 21.04 -6.28
N ILE A 125 8.16 19.83 -6.16
CA ILE A 125 8.85 18.61 -6.58
C ILE A 125 9.09 18.64 -8.10
N THR A 126 8.10 19.04 -8.88
CA THR A 126 8.17 19.18 -10.34
C THR A 126 9.27 20.17 -10.76
N GLU A 127 9.35 21.33 -10.13
CA GLU A 127 10.38 22.34 -10.41
C GLU A 127 11.78 21.83 -10.08
N LEU A 128 11.95 21.13 -8.94
CA LEU A 128 13.27 20.59 -8.52
C LEU A 128 13.73 19.43 -9.40
N LEU A 129 12.83 18.58 -9.86
CA LEU A 129 13.17 17.42 -10.69
C LEU A 129 13.16 17.75 -12.19
N GLY A 130 12.52 18.85 -12.59
CA GLY A 130 12.45 19.33 -13.98
C GLY A 130 11.56 18.47 -14.89
N VAL A 131 10.63 17.69 -14.32
CA VAL A 131 9.71 16.82 -15.08
C VAL A 131 8.33 16.82 -14.41
N GLU A 132 7.27 16.71 -15.22
CA GLU A 132 5.89 16.60 -14.73
C GLU A 132 5.60 15.20 -14.18
N PRO A 133 4.74 15.07 -13.16
CA PRO A 133 4.38 13.78 -12.61
C PRO A 133 3.39 13.04 -13.49
N ILE A 134 3.54 11.72 -13.54
CA ILE A 134 2.57 10.80 -14.15
C ILE A 134 1.77 10.16 -13.03
N ALA A 135 0.45 10.26 -13.13
CA ALA A 135 -0.44 9.68 -12.15
C ALA A 135 -0.85 8.26 -12.53
N ILE A 136 -0.58 7.30 -11.65
CA ILE A 136 -0.95 5.90 -11.87
C ILE A 136 -1.71 5.38 -10.64
N ASN A 137 -2.84 4.69 -10.89
CA ASN A 137 -3.50 3.89 -9.87
C ASN A 137 -3.14 2.42 -10.07
N SER A 138 -2.57 1.78 -9.04
CA SER A 138 -2.19 0.37 -9.12
C SER A 138 -3.38 -0.58 -9.36
N SER A 139 -4.62 -0.10 -9.25
CA SER A 139 -5.82 -0.90 -9.54
C SER A 139 -5.82 -1.53 -10.93
N ILE A 140 -5.12 -0.95 -11.89
CA ILE A 140 -4.96 -1.53 -13.23
C ILE A 140 -4.08 -2.78 -13.26
N PHE A 141 -3.26 -3.01 -12.22
CA PHE A 141 -2.32 -4.14 -12.13
C PHE A 141 -2.62 -5.09 -10.98
N SER A 142 -3.40 -4.64 -9.98
CA SER A 142 -3.66 -5.38 -8.75
C SER A 142 -5.08 -5.19 -8.26
N ALA A 143 -5.46 -5.96 -7.26
CA ALA A 143 -6.73 -5.81 -6.56
C ALA A 143 -6.76 -4.62 -5.58
N GLN A 144 -5.78 -3.70 -5.62
CA GLN A 144 -5.68 -2.56 -4.71
C GLN A 144 -5.83 -1.23 -5.43
N SER A 145 -6.67 -0.34 -4.92
CA SER A 145 -6.69 1.06 -5.35
C SER A 145 -5.63 1.85 -4.61
N ARG A 146 -4.51 2.10 -5.28
CA ARG A 146 -3.35 2.83 -4.76
C ARG A 146 -2.92 3.89 -5.76
N TYR A 147 -3.41 5.09 -5.61
CA TYR A 147 -3.08 6.22 -6.48
C TYR A 147 -1.74 6.84 -6.08
N ARG A 148 -0.82 6.96 -7.05
CA ARG A 148 0.52 7.52 -6.85
C ARG A 148 0.91 8.44 -7.98
N LEU A 149 1.83 9.35 -7.66
CA LEU A 149 2.50 10.24 -8.59
C LEU A 149 3.94 9.75 -8.80
N TYR A 150 4.36 9.76 -10.05
CA TYR A 150 5.69 9.32 -10.46
C TYR A 150 6.36 10.43 -11.28
N TRP A 151 7.53 10.87 -10.84
CA TRP A 151 8.38 11.80 -11.57
C TRP A 151 9.56 11.00 -12.13
N THR A 152 9.81 11.13 -13.43
CA THR A 152 10.89 10.36 -14.08
C THR A 152 11.34 11.02 -15.38
N ASN A 153 12.62 10.85 -15.71
CA ASN A 153 13.19 11.17 -17.03
C ASN A 153 13.33 9.92 -17.92
N LEU A 154 12.73 8.80 -17.50
CA LEU A 154 12.54 7.64 -18.37
C LEU A 154 11.46 7.93 -19.40
N GLU A 155 11.61 7.34 -20.59
CA GLU A 155 10.51 7.33 -21.55
C GLU A 155 9.39 6.42 -21.05
N VAL A 156 8.20 6.97 -20.93
CA VAL A 156 7.01 6.26 -20.42
C VAL A 156 6.06 6.05 -21.58
N GLY A 157 5.78 4.79 -21.89
CA GLY A 157 4.79 4.41 -22.89
C GLY A 157 3.36 4.61 -22.41
N GLU A 158 2.40 4.12 -23.17
CA GLU A 158 0.99 4.17 -22.80
C GLU A 158 0.71 3.39 -21.51
N ILE A 159 -0.15 3.95 -20.66
CA ILE A 159 -0.61 3.25 -19.46
C ILE A 159 -1.45 2.05 -19.91
N PRO A 160 -1.10 0.82 -19.49
CA PRO A 160 -1.82 -0.37 -19.93
C PRO A 160 -3.24 -0.41 -19.39
N GLN A 161 -4.08 -1.20 -20.06
CA GLN A 161 -5.46 -1.44 -19.62
C GLN A 161 -5.51 -2.20 -18.30
N ASP A 162 -6.61 -2.03 -17.56
CA ASP A 162 -6.87 -2.78 -16.31
C ASP A 162 -6.87 -4.29 -16.61
N LYS A 163 -6.07 -5.01 -15.85
CA LYS A 163 -5.99 -6.49 -15.92
C LYS A 163 -7.23 -7.19 -15.37
N GLY A 164 -8.17 -6.45 -14.79
CA GLY A 164 -9.40 -6.99 -14.22
C GLY A 164 -9.21 -7.78 -12.91
N ILE A 165 -8.05 -7.71 -12.28
CA ILE A 165 -7.78 -8.42 -11.01
C ILE A 165 -8.63 -7.81 -9.91
N VAL A 166 -9.51 -8.60 -9.31
CA VAL A 166 -10.39 -8.15 -8.23
C VAL A 166 -9.96 -8.69 -6.86
N LEU A 167 -10.46 -8.07 -5.80
CA LEU A 167 -10.09 -8.42 -4.42
C LEU A 167 -10.36 -9.91 -4.10
N LYS A 168 -11.41 -10.46 -4.66
CA LYS A 168 -11.75 -11.88 -4.50
C LYS A 168 -10.65 -12.81 -5.05
N ASP A 169 -9.94 -12.42 -6.10
CA ASP A 169 -8.94 -13.27 -6.78
C ASP A 169 -7.68 -13.50 -5.94
N ILE A 170 -7.45 -12.65 -4.93
CA ILE A 170 -6.25 -12.74 -4.10
C ILE A 170 -6.47 -13.44 -2.77
N LEU A 171 -7.73 -13.78 -2.42
CA LEU A 171 -8.05 -14.41 -1.14
C LEU A 171 -7.55 -15.86 -1.08
N GLU A 172 -7.19 -16.29 0.12
CA GLU A 172 -6.74 -17.67 0.41
C GLU A 172 -7.91 -18.61 0.73
N ASP A 173 -9.10 -18.06 0.93
CA ASP A 173 -10.29 -18.79 1.38
C ASP A 173 -11.58 -18.28 0.73
N ASP A 174 -12.70 -18.87 1.12
CA ASP A 174 -14.03 -18.56 0.61
C ASP A 174 -14.69 -17.31 1.22
N TYR A 175 -13.93 -16.43 1.83
CA TYR A 175 -14.46 -15.16 2.30
C TYR A 175 -14.97 -14.32 1.13
N ILE A 176 -15.93 -13.47 1.41
CA ILE A 176 -16.54 -12.57 0.44
C ILE A 176 -16.00 -11.16 0.58
N THR A 177 -16.08 -10.42 -0.50
CA THR A 177 -15.66 -9.02 -0.58
C THR A 177 -16.87 -8.14 -0.91
N ASP A 178 -16.92 -6.95 -0.34
CA ASP A 178 -17.96 -5.94 -0.61
C ASP A 178 -17.58 -5.02 -1.78
N ARG A 179 -16.39 -5.24 -2.37
CA ARG A 179 -15.85 -4.41 -3.47
C ARG A 179 -14.85 -5.18 -4.31
N ASP A 180 -14.67 -4.72 -5.53
CA ASP A 180 -13.72 -5.33 -6.47
C ASP A 180 -12.28 -4.93 -6.19
N LYS A 181 -12.02 -3.69 -5.78
CA LYS A 181 -10.68 -3.20 -5.49
C LYS A 181 -10.57 -2.81 -4.02
N SER A 182 -9.57 -3.35 -3.34
CA SER A 182 -9.25 -3.07 -1.94
C SER A 182 -8.93 -1.59 -1.72
N HIS A 183 -9.22 -1.09 -0.52
CA HIS A 183 -8.59 0.13 -0.03
C HIS A 183 -7.06 -0.01 0.03
N CYS A 184 -6.35 1.11 -0.12
CA CYS A 184 -4.90 1.13 0.00
C CYS A 184 -4.46 0.64 1.38
N ILE A 185 -3.57 -0.35 1.42
CA ILE A 185 -2.92 -0.78 2.66
C ILE A 185 -2.00 0.33 3.14
N ASP A 186 -2.19 0.75 4.39
CA ASP A 186 -1.34 1.73 5.08
C ASP A 186 -0.43 1.04 6.12
N ALA A 187 0.61 1.77 6.59
CA ALA A 187 1.54 1.28 7.59
C ALA A 187 0.88 0.93 8.95
N ASN A 188 -0.37 1.32 9.18
CA ASN A 188 -1.13 1.00 10.38
C ASN A 188 -2.09 -0.18 10.20
N TYR A 189 -2.02 -0.90 9.09
CA TYR A 189 -2.91 -2.03 8.82
C TYR A 189 -2.83 -3.11 9.91
N PHE A 190 -1.65 -3.32 10.48
CA PHE A 190 -1.42 -4.27 11.59
C PHE A 190 -2.26 -3.96 12.84
N LYS A 191 -2.59 -2.68 13.11
CA LYS A 191 -3.41 -2.27 14.26
C LYS A 191 -4.85 -2.80 14.22
N GLY A 192 -5.18 -3.52 13.16
CA GLY A 192 -6.51 -4.08 12.96
C GLY A 192 -7.50 -3.07 12.42
N GLY A 193 -8.58 -3.60 11.89
CA GLY A 193 -9.76 -2.85 11.48
C GLY A 193 -10.85 -2.94 12.54
N ASN A 194 -11.83 -2.08 12.41
CA ASN A 194 -13.14 -2.25 12.96
C ASN A 194 -14.16 -1.81 11.91
N LEU A 195 -15.38 -2.33 11.97
CA LEU A 195 -16.41 -2.07 10.99
C LEU A 195 -16.69 -0.57 10.82
N LYS A 196 -16.80 0.17 11.92
CA LYS A 196 -17.01 1.62 11.87
C LYS A 196 -15.92 2.33 11.07
N SER A 197 -14.66 2.03 11.34
CA SER A 197 -13.54 2.63 10.60
C SER A 197 -13.49 2.20 9.14
N TYR A 198 -13.90 0.98 8.86
CA TYR A 198 -13.97 0.42 7.52
C TYR A 198 -15.02 1.13 6.66
N PHE A 199 -16.27 1.19 7.14
CA PHE A 199 -17.38 1.79 6.39
C PHE A 199 -17.34 3.32 6.35
N GLU A 200 -17.03 3.98 7.47
CA GLU A 200 -17.06 5.44 7.53
C GLU A 200 -15.78 6.10 7.00
N LYS A 201 -14.61 5.47 7.16
CA LYS A 201 -13.31 6.08 6.79
C LYS A 201 -12.67 5.45 5.57
N HIS A 202 -13.29 4.44 4.99
CA HIS A 202 -12.81 3.74 3.79
C HIS A 202 -11.33 3.31 3.89
N ARG A 203 -10.99 2.64 5.02
CA ARG A 203 -9.61 2.26 5.37
C ARG A 203 -9.57 0.83 5.89
N ARG A 204 -8.38 0.21 5.75
CA ARG A 204 -8.07 -1.08 6.35
C ARG A 204 -9.03 -2.17 5.89
N GLN A 205 -8.84 -2.59 4.64
CA GLN A 205 -9.68 -3.59 3.99
C GLN A 205 -10.02 -4.77 4.91
N LEU A 206 -11.27 -5.14 4.91
CA LEU A 206 -11.81 -6.31 5.60
C LEU A 206 -12.42 -7.26 4.57
N VAL A 207 -12.49 -8.53 4.93
CA VAL A 207 -13.21 -9.58 4.21
C VAL A 207 -14.18 -10.27 5.16
N PHE A 208 -15.24 -10.86 4.63
CA PHE A 208 -16.41 -11.26 5.39
C PHE A 208 -16.71 -12.75 5.19
N SER A 209 -17.13 -13.43 6.24
CA SER A 209 -17.46 -14.86 6.16
C SER A 209 -18.75 -15.10 5.39
N LYS A 210 -18.75 -16.16 4.57
CA LYS A 210 -19.97 -16.70 3.92
C LYS A 210 -20.76 -17.61 4.81
N ASP A 211 -20.12 -18.25 5.80
CA ASP A 211 -20.69 -19.34 6.55
C ASP A 211 -21.23 -18.93 7.91
N GLY A 212 -22.41 -19.45 8.22
CA GLY A 212 -22.99 -19.45 9.55
C GLY A 212 -24.12 -18.45 9.76
N LEU A 213 -24.77 -18.59 10.90
CA LEU A 213 -25.61 -17.58 11.52
C LEU A 213 -24.71 -16.38 11.85
N CYS A 214 -24.65 -15.41 10.96
CA CYS A 214 -23.93 -14.17 11.24
C CYS A 214 -24.78 -13.31 12.19
N HIS A 215 -24.58 -13.47 13.51
CA HIS A 215 -25.13 -12.57 14.49
C HIS A 215 -24.36 -11.25 14.40
N VAL A 216 -24.98 -10.21 13.86
CA VAL A 216 -24.35 -8.89 13.63
C VAL A 216 -24.57 -7.89 14.75
N GLY A 217 -25.44 -8.20 15.70
CA GLY A 217 -25.73 -7.34 16.86
C GLY A 217 -27.03 -7.71 17.53
N ASP A 218 -27.38 -6.92 18.51
CA ASP A 218 -28.66 -7.00 19.19
C ASP A 218 -29.44 -5.71 18.94
N ALA A 219 -30.68 -5.86 18.54
CA ALA A 219 -31.61 -4.73 18.45
C ALA A 219 -31.94 -4.18 19.84
N ASP A 220 -32.09 -2.87 19.96
CA ASP A 220 -32.53 -2.26 21.24
C ASP A 220 -34.02 -2.54 21.48
N LEU A 221 -34.27 -3.73 22.00
CA LEU A 221 -35.61 -4.24 22.31
C LEU A 221 -35.68 -4.72 23.75
N LYS A 222 -36.85 -4.55 24.40
CA LYS A 222 -37.12 -5.16 25.69
C LYS A 222 -37.51 -6.62 25.51
N GLY A 223 -36.85 -7.54 26.21
CA GLY A 223 -37.19 -8.96 26.18
C GLY A 223 -35.98 -9.89 26.23
N HIS A 224 -36.18 -11.16 25.92
CA HIS A 224 -35.17 -12.20 25.97
C HIS A 224 -34.13 -12.02 24.84
N ASP A 225 -32.87 -12.31 25.08
CA ASP A 225 -31.78 -12.08 24.15
C ASP A 225 -31.96 -12.72 22.76
N ALA A 226 -32.68 -13.86 22.72
CA ALA A 226 -32.97 -14.53 21.43
C ALA A 226 -33.81 -13.69 20.46
N ILE A 227 -34.64 -12.75 20.93
CA ILE A 227 -35.47 -11.88 20.09
C ILE A 227 -34.73 -10.60 19.67
N LYS A 228 -33.59 -10.30 20.28
CA LYS A 228 -32.78 -9.12 20.00
C LYS A 228 -31.78 -9.35 18.84
N ARG A 229 -31.43 -10.61 18.58
CA ARG A 229 -30.40 -10.97 17.63
C ARG A 229 -30.72 -10.50 16.21
N VAL A 230 -29.77 -9.85 15.60
CA VAL A 230 -29.78 -9.39 14.21
C VAL A 230 -28.79 -10.22 13.39
N TYR A 231 -29.18 -10.61 12.19
CA TYR A 231 -28.42 -11.51 11.33
C TYR A 231 -28.05 -10.82 10.02
N HIS A 232 -26.98 -11.28 9.39
CA HIS A 232 -26.58 -10.81 8.06
C HIS A 232 -27.47 -11.40 6.96
N SER A 233 -27.76 -10.63 5.91
CA SER A 233 -28.64 -11.04 4.80
C SER A 233 -28.14 -12.26 4.02
N GLU A 234 -26.81 -12.43 3.91
CA GLU A 234 -26.17 -13.53 3.21
C GLU A 234 -25.95 -14.79 4.08
N GLY A 235 -26.25 -14.70 5.38
CA GLY A 235 -26.11 -15.81 6.32
C GLY A 235 -27.29 -16.77 6.28
N LYS A 236 -27.13 -17.97 6.91
CA LYS A 236 -28.25 -18.90 7.10
C LYS A 236 -29.26 -18.28 8.06
N SER A 237 -30.54 -18.35 7.68
CA SER A 237 -31.61 -17.90 8.55
C SER A 237 -31.73 -18.78 9.81
N PRO A 238 -31.96 -18.21 11.00
CA PRO A 238 -32.37 -19.00 12.15
C PRO A 238 -33.68 -19.71 11.89
N THR A 239 -33.99 -20.73 12.69
CA THR A 239 -35.25 -21.45 12.61
C THR A 239 -36.43 -20.46 12.75
N VAL A 240 -37.27 -20.42 11.73
CA VAL A 240 -38.48 -19.58 11.75
C VAL A 240 -39.48 -20.17 12.75
N THR A 241 -39.82 -19.42 13.76
CA THR A 241 -40.87 -19.76 14.73
C THR A 241 -42.22 -19.27 14.21
N THR A 242 -43.28 -19.53 14.96
CA THR A 242 -44.68 -19.19 14.58
C THR A 242 -44.97 -17.69 14.40
N MET A 243 -43.96 -16.81 14.54
CA MET A 243 -44.01 -15.36 14.31
C MET A 243 -45.26 -14.65 14.93
N GLY A 244 -45.83 -15.19 15.99
CA GLY A 244 -47.04 -14.73 16.61
C GLY A 244 -46.91 -13.45 17.46
N GLY A 245 -46.14 -12.47 17.02
CA GLY A 245 -45.90 -11.21 17.73
C GLY A 245 -44.74 -11.26 18.74
N GLY A 246 -44.47 -10.15 19.41
CA GLY A 246 -43.37 -10.03 20.39
C GLY A 246 -41.97 -9.99 19.79
N HIS A 247 -41.84 -9.40 18.60
CA HIS A 247 -40.54 -9.21 17.91
C HIS A 247 -39.77 -10.52 17.60
N ARG A 248 -40.48 -11.61 17.28
CA ARG A 248 -39.91 -12.94 17.02
C ARG A 248 -39.43 -13.16 15.58
N GLU A 249 -39.73 -12.23 14.68
CA GLU A 249 -39.26 -12.23 13.32
C GLU A 249 -37.71 -12.10 13.27
N PRO A 250 -37.03 -12.84 12.39
CA PRO A 250 -35.60 -12.65 12.15
C PRO A 250 -35.29 -11.22 11.72
N LYS A 251 -34.39 -10.57 12.43
CA LYS A 251 -33.94 -9.24 12.09
C LYS A 251 -32.69 -9.37 11.22
N VAL A 252 -32.67 -8.65 10.11
CA VAL A 252 -31.56 -8.67 9.15
C VAL A 252 -30.89 -7.32 9.19
N PHE A 253 -29.58 -7.35 9.16
CA PHE A 253 -28.75 -6.17 9.07
C PHE A 253 -27.71 -6.36 7.94
N GLU A 254 -27.37 -5.30 7.25
CA GLU A 254 -26.47 -5.37 6.09
C GLU A 254 -24.98 -5.32 6.46
N GLU A 255 -24.63 -5.04 7.72
CA GLU A 255 -23.24 -5.01 8.15
C GLU A 255 -22.78 -6.36 8.73
N PRO A 256 -21.76 -7.01 8.16
CA PRO A 256 -21.29 -8.30 8.62
C PRO A 256 -20.52 -8.21 9.94
N LYS A 257 -20.75 -9.15 10.86
CA LYS A 257 -20.00 -9.26 12.12
C LYS A 257 -18.85 -10.27 12.05
N ALA A 258 -18.98 -11.29 11.23
CA ALA A 258 -17.89 -12.24 10.97
C ALA A 258 -16.99 -11.68 9.87
N TRP A 259 -15.93 -11.03 10.27
CA TRP A 259 -14.94 -10.42 9.38
C TRP A 259 -13.53 -10.71 9.87
N ARG A 260 -12.57 -10.65 8.97
CA ARG A 260 -11.15 -10.66 9.29
C ARG A 260 -10.40 -9.60 8.48
N LYS A 261 -9.22 -9.30 8.92
CA LYS A 261 -8.23 -8.60 8.09
C LYS A 261 -7.75 -9.53 6.97
N LEU A 262 -7.15 -8.94 5.97
CA LEU A 262 -6.37 -9.71 5.00
C LEU A 262 -5.18 -10.39 5.71
N THR A 263 -4.85 -11.59 5.28
CA THR A 263 -3.66 -12.30 5.74
C THR A 263 -2.38 -11.61 5.23
N PRO A 264 -1.21 -11.90 5.78
CA PRO A 264 0.05 -11.41 5.23
C PRO A 264 0.22 -11.77 3.74
N LEU A 265 -0.14 -12.99 3.34
CA LEU A 265 -0.06 -13.45 1.95
C LEU A 265 -1.00 -12.67 1.02
N GLU A 266 -2.23 -12.41 1.45
CA GLU A 266 -3.17 -11.59 0.70
C GLU A 266 -2.67 -10.13 0.58
N CYS A 267 -2.01 -9.61 1.62
CA CYS A 267 -1.35 -8.30 1.57
C CYS A 267 -0.18 -8.29 0.57
N GLU A 268 0.62 -9.34 0.51
CA GLU A 268 1.69 -9.50 -0.48
C GLU A 268 1.14 -9.49 -1.92
N ARG A 269 0.08 -10.25 -2.17
CA ARG A 269 -0.62 -10.28 -3.46
C ARG A 269 -1.18 -8.91 -3.85
N LEU A 270 -1.74 -8.15 -2.90
CA LEU A 270 -2.18 -6.77 -3.15
C LEU A 270 -1.02 -5.85 -3.52
N GLN A 271 0.14 -6.02 -2.90
CA GLN A 271 1.35 -5.26 -3.22
C GLN A 271 2.07 -5.78 -4.46
N THR A 272 1.55 -6.84 -5.08
CA THR A 272 2.15 -7.52 -6.24
C THR A 272 3.58 -8.01 -5.99
N VAL A 273 3.94 -8.33 -4.77
CA VAL A 273 5.18 -9.03 -4.47
C VAL A 273 4.96 -10.55 -4.54
N PRO A 274 6.01 -11.37 -4.68
CA PRO A 274 5.88 -12.83 -4.66
C PRO A 274 5.25 -13.34 -3.36
N ASP A 275 4.49 -14.41 -3.44
CA ASP A 275 3.94 -15.10 -2.27
C ASP A 275 5.07 -15.49 -1.29
N ASN A 276 4.83 -15.30 0.00
CA ASN A 276 5.79 -15.55 1.08
C ASN A 276 7.05 -14.68 1.06
N TYR A 277 7.01 -13.55 0.38
CA TYR A 277 8.12 -12.60 0.29
C TYR A 277 8.52 -12.04 1.66
N THR A 278 7.55 -11.86 2.55
CA THR A 278 7.74 -11.27 3.90
C THR A 278 7.68 -12.27 5.04
N ASN A 279 7.50 -13.57 4.79
CA ASN A 279 7.14 -14.58 5.79
C ASN A 279 8.20 -14.86 6.88
N HIS A 280 9.37 -14.25 6.81
CA HIS A 280 10.48 -14.43 7.75
C HIS A 280 10.67 -13.28 8.75
N VAL A 281 9.82 -12.26 8.68
CA VAL A 281 9.75 -11.18 9.66
C VAL A 281 8.43 -11.27 10.41
N SER A 282 8.50 -11.45 11.72
CA SER A 282 7.33 -11.55 12.62
C SER A 282 7.03 -10.20 13.27
#